data_74765bb383b136e66e1209c6890df610
#
_entry.id   74765bb383b136e66e1209c6890df610
#
_cell.length_a   1.000
_cell.length_b   1.000
_cell.length_c   1.000
_cell.angle_alpha   90.00
_cell.angle_beta   90.00
_cell.angle_gamma   90.00
#
_symmetry.space_group_name_H-M   'P 1'
#
loop_
_entity.id
_entity.type
_entity.pdbx_description
1 polymer ?
#
loop_
_entity_poly.entity_id
_entity_poly.type
_entity_poly.pdbx_seq_one_letter_code
_entity_poly.pdbx_strand_id
1 'polypeptide(L)'
;MADIYFPQFDLIIEIDEPYHFSEEMLIRDQIRQNDIVQALNCKVYRVTISNNIEEVNKQVDEIVAGIQNRIINEKFVAWDLYSEYNPKTYIQKGYIDADDHPVFKAVSDCCNCFGAGYKGFQGSGTGHKFNSSIDIKALKFYPNGAWNNKLDADEEHFTEFHIDPEINEAYVEKRIHELRPELALFAHVKSDLGGYEYVFKGWYQLDKEKTKRLGKVAYRRISRIMPTYYPVSEESPNVIAMAFDKGREIGQFYDEGTVDTFHSRYPEYKVVLAEN
;
A
#
# COMPACT_ATOMS: atom_id res chain seq x y z
N MET A 1 -8.49 15.77 7.21
CA MET A 1 -9.00 14.95 6.09
C MET A 1 -9.52 15.91 5.06
N ALA A 2 -9.28 15.70 3.77
CA ALA A 2 -9.92 16.47 2.72
C ALA A 2 -11.43 16.16 2.72
N ASP A 3 -12.29 17.17 2.49
CA ASP A 3 -13.74 16.94 2.43
C ASP A 3 -14.11 16.15 1.16
N ILE A 4 -13.58 16.56 0.00
CA ILE A 4 -13.74 15.86 -1.27
C ILE A 4 -12.39 15.85 -1.99
N TYR A 5 -12.00 14.70 -2.55
CA TYR A 5 -10.80 14.56 -3.37
C TYR A 5 -11.12 13.88 -4.69
N PHE A 6 -10.65 14.48 -5.78
CA PHE A 6 -10.74 13.96 -7.14
C PHE A 6 -9.33 13.64 -7.65
N PRO A 7 -8.82 12.42 -7.45
CA PRO A 7 -7.44 12.05 -7.80
C PRO A 7 -7.14 12.17 -9.30
N GLN A 8 -8.12 11.90 -10.18
CA GLN A 8 -7.93 12.04 -11.62
C GLN A 8 -7.68 13.47 -12.07
N PHE A 9 -7.98 14.44 -11.20
CA PHE A 9 -7.84 15.87 -11.48
C PHE A 9 -6.82 16.53 -10.56
N ASP A 10 -6.15 15.78 -9.68
CA ASP A 10 -5.30 16.33 -8.61
C ASP A 10 -5.99 17.50 -7.92
N LEU A 11 -7.26 17.29 -7.52
CA LEU A 11 -8.15 18.32 -7.04
C LEU A 11 -8.75 17.98 -5.69
N ILE A 12 -8.62 18.88 -4.73
CA ILE A 12 -9.29 18.85 -3.44
C ILE A 12 -10.33 19.96 -3.37
N ILE A 13 -11.49 19.68 -2.78
CA ILE A 13 -12.50 20.67 -2.43
C ILE A 13 -12.62 20.65 -0.91
N GLU A 14 -12.44 21.79 -0.28
CA GLU A 14 -12.66 22.03 1.15
C GLU A 14 -13.94 22.85 1.32
N ILE A 15 -14.76 22.50 2.32
CA ILE A 15 -16.04 23.18 2.63
C ILE A 15 -15.87 23.98 3.91
N ASP A 16 -15.81 25.30 3.79
CA ASP A 16 -15.60 26.20 4.91
C ASP A 16 -16.95 26.61 5.53
N GLU A 17 -17.23 26.10 6.73
CA GLU A 17 -18.41 26.45 7.51
C GLU A 17 -18.14 27.68 8.41
N PRO A 18 -19.13 28.58 8.63
CA PRO A 18 -18.93 29.87 9.31
C PRO A 18 -18.41 29.84 10.73
N TYR A 19 -18.54 28.72 11.45
CA TYR A 19 -18.15 28.60 12.87
C TYR A 19 -16.74 28.01 13.10
N HIS A 20 -15.98 27.74 12.04
CA HIS A 20 -14.62 27.21 12.15
C HIS A 20 -13.51 28.27 12.23
N PHE A 21 -13.84 29.53 12.51
CA PHE A 21 -12.90 30.65 12.46
C PHE A 21 -12.25 31.03 13.79
N SER A 22 -11.86 30.10 14.67
CA SER A 22 -10.89 30.41 15.68
C SER A 22 -9.48 30.50 15.10
N GLU A 23 -8.69 31.50 15.53
CA GLU A 23 -7.35 31.76 14.98
C GLU A 23 -6.43 30.52 15.04
N GLU A 24 -6.52 29.74 16.12
CA GLU A 24 -5.77 28.49 16.27
C GLU A 24 -6.21 27.39 15.29
N MET A 25 -7.50 27.30 14.97
CA MET A 25 -8.01 26.33 14.00
C MET A 25 -7.59 26.70 12.58
N LEU A 26 -7.63 27.99 12.23
CA LEU A 26 -7.16 28.47 10.92
C LEU A 26 -5.70 28.15 10.69
N ILE A 27 -4.83 28.32 11.69
CA ILE A 27 -3.40 27.99 11.57
C ILE A 27 -3.21 26.47 11.37
N ARG A 28 -3.91 25.64 12.12
CA ARG A 28 -3.83 24.15 11.98
C ARG A 28 -4.33 23.69 10.62
N ASP A 29 -5.42 24.25 10.15
CA ASP A 29 -5.99 23.93 8.84
C ASP A 29 -5.06 24.35 7.70
N GLN A 30 -4.41 25.52 7.82
CA GLN A 30 -3.43 25.97 6.84
C GLN A 30 -2.19 25.05 6.77
N ILE A 31 -1.68 24.60 7.92
CA ILE A 31 -0.57 23.66 7.98
C ILE A 31 -0.99 22.33 7.33
N ARG A 32 -2.14 21.80 7.74
CA ARG A 32 -2.68 20.55 7.16
C ARG A 32 -2.87 20.65 5.65
N GLN A 33 -3.42 21.75 5.17
CA GLN A 33 -3.61 21.98 3.73
C GLN A 33 -2.28 22.00 2.99
N ASN A 34 -1.28 22.70 3.52
CA ASN A 34 0.04 22.75 2.91
C ASN A 34 0.68 21.37 2.84
N ASP A 35 0.55 20.56 3.91
CA ASP A 35 1.06 19.18 3.94
C ASP A 35 0.40 18.33 2.85
N ILE A 36 -0.93 18.41 2.69
CA ILE A 36 -1.68 17.67 1.67
C ILE A 36 -1.30 18.14 0.26
N VAL A 37 -1.22 19.45 0.03
CA VAL A 37 -0.84 20.01 -1.28
C VAL A 37 0.58 19.60 -1.66
N GLN A 38 1.53 19.61 -0.72
CA GLN A 38 2.90 19.18 -0.98
C GLN A 38 2.99 17.68 -1.24
N ALA A 39 2.25 16.84 -0.48
CA ALA A 39 2.26 15.39 -0.63
C ALA A 39 1.64 14.93 -1.96
N LEU A 40 0.55 15.57 -2.40
CA LEU A 40 -0.24 15.14 -3.56
C LEU A 40 -0.03 15.99 -4.81
N ASN A 41 0.70 17.11 -4.71
CA ASN A 41 0.85 18.09 -5.78
C ASN A 41 -0.50 18.52 -6.39
N CYS A 42 -1.53 18.69 -5.57
CA CYS A 42 -2.91 18.92 -5.96
C CYS A 42 -3.32 20.40 -5.85
N LYS A 43 -4.41 20.75 -6.55
CA LYS A 43 -5.09 22.06 -6.41
C LYS A 43 -6.17 21.95 -5.33
N VAL A 44 -6.34 23.04 -4.57
CA VAL A 44 -7.41 23.14 -3.57
C VAL A 44 -8.38 24.23 -3.96
N TYR A 45 -9.66 23.88 -4.04
CA TYR A 45 -10.76 24.84 -4.16
C TYR A 45 -11.51 24.88 -2.82
N ARG A 46 -11.99 26.07 -2.47
CA ARG A 46 -12.78 26.28 -1.27
C ARG A 46 -14.20 26.69 -1.63
N VAL A 47 -15.17 26.05 -0.96
CA VAL A 47 -16.59 26.44 -1.03
C VAL A 47 -16.94 27.02 0.32
N THR A 48 -17.14 28.33 0.38
CA THR A 48 -17.55 28.99 1.61
C THR A 48 -19.06 28.94 1.77
N ILE A 49 -19.52 28.28 2.81
CA ILE A 49 -20.95 28.19 3.14
C ILE A 49 -21.42 29.54 3.71
N SER A 50 -22.43 30.11 3.09
CA SER A 50 -23.10 31.34 3.52
C SER A 50 -24.62 31.13 3.58
N ASN A 51 -25.34 32.09 4.19
CA ASN A 51 -26.80 32.09 4.18
C ASN A 51 -27.37 32.39 2.78
N ASN A 52 -26.54 32.80 1.82
CA ASN A 52 -26.93 33.03 0.45
C ASN A 52 -26.66 31.78 -0.40
N ILE A 53 -27.69 30.95 -0.57
CA ILE A 53 -27.61 29.69 -1.31
C ILE A 53 -27.22 29.91 -2.80
N GLU A 54 -27.59 31.04 -3.43
CA GLU A 54 -27.23 31.33 -4.81
C GLU A 54 -25.71 31.53 -4.97
N GLU A 55 -25.09 32.14 -3.98
CA GLU A 55 -23.62 32.32 -3.96
C GLU A 55 -22.87 31.01 -3.76
N VAL A 56 -23.38 30.14 -2.89
CA VAL A 56 -22.84 28.80 -2.69
C VAL A 56 -22.96 27.98 -3.99
N ASN A 57 -24.16 27.96 -4.60
CA ASN A 57 -24.39 27.25 -5.87
C ASN A 57 -23.47 27.78 -6.97
N LYS A 58 -23.25 29.08 -7.07
CA LYS A 58 -22.32 29.66 -8.07
C LYS A 58 -20.89 29.11 -7.91
N GLN A 59 -20.38 29.03 -6.66
CA GLN A 59 -19.05 28.48 -6.38
C GLN A 59 -18.96 27.00 -6.84
N VAL A 60 -20.00 26.20 -6.54
CA VAL A 60 -20.07 24.80 -6.96
C VAL A 60 -20.15 24.66 -8.47
N ASP A 61 -20.97 25.48 -9.14
CA ASP A 61 -21.11 25.46 -10.59
C ASP A 61 -19.80 25.81 -11.30
N GLU A 62 -19.03 26.77 -10.78
CA GLU A 62 -17.70 27.11 -11.30
C GLU A 62 -16.71 25.95 -11.21
N ILE A 63 -16.71 25.21 -10.10
CA ILE A 63 -15.88 24.01 -9.92
C ILE A 63 -16.32 22.90 -10.89
N VAL A 64 -17.63 22.64 -10.97
CA VAL A 64 -18.20 21.62 -11.88
C VAL A 64 -17.86 21.93 -13.33
N ALA A 65 -18.03 23.18 -13.75
CA ALA A 65 -17.68 23.63 -15.11
C ALA A 65 -16.17 23.44 -15.39
N GLY A 66 -15.30 23.73 -14.40
CA GLY A 66 -13.88 23.49 -14.49
C GLY A 66 -13.52 22.01 -14.69
N ILE A 67 -14.17 21.10 -13.93
CA ILE A 67 -13.99 19.66 -14.08
C ILE A 67 -14.50 19.18 -15.45
N GLN A 68 -15.69 19.61 -15.88
CA GLN A 68 -16.25 19.26 -17.20
C GLN A 68 -15.33 19.69 -18.36
N ASN A 69 -14.78 20.89 -18.28
CA ASN A 69 -13.82 21.38 -19.29
C ASN A 69 -12.57 20.51 -19.35
N ARG A 70 -12.05 20.03 -18.22
CA ARG A 70 -10.92 19.12 -18.18
C ARG A 70 -11.24 17.76 -18.78
N ILE A 71 -12.42 17.19 -18.48
CA ILE A 71 -12.90 15.95 -19.09
C ILE A 71 -12.95 16.03 -20.62
N ILE A 72 -13.40 17.18 -21.17
CA ILE A 72 -13.55 17.38 -22.61
C ILE A 72 -12.18 17.61 -23.28
N ASN A 73 -11.29 18.39 -22.66
CA ASN A 73 -10.08 18.90 -23.31
C ASN A 73 -8.81 18.12 -22.94
N GLU A 74 -8.83 17.33 -21.87
CA GLU A 74 -7.71 16.51 -21.41
C GLU A 74 -7.99 15.02 -21.70
N LYS A 75 -6.95 14.20 -21.77
CA LYS A 75 -7.10 12.75 -21.87
C LYS A 75 -7.58 12.21 -20.52
N PHE A 76 -8.90 12.22 -20.31
CA PHE A 76 -9.50 11.77 -19.08
C PHE A 76 -9.52 10.23 -18.98
N VAL A 77 -9.04 9.72 -17.84
CA VAL A 77 -9.16 8.30 -17.48
C VAL A 77 -10.07 8.22 -16.25
N ALA A 78 -11.19 7.53 -16.39
CA ALA A 78 -12.12 7.35 -15.28
C ALA A 78 -11.43 6.56 -14.13
N TRP A 79 -11.71 6.95 -12.90
CA TRP A 79 -11.25 6.19 -11.76
C TRP A 79 -11.96 4.83 -11.71
N ASP A 80 -11.14 3.78 -11.65
CA ASP A 80 -11.65 2.45 -11.40
C ASP A 80 -11.63 2.17 -9.89
N LEU A 81 -12.73 2.55 -9.24
CA LEU A 81 -12.94 2.30 -7.81
C LEU A 81 -12.90 0.80 -7.46
N TYR A 82 -13.22 -0.08 -8.42
CA TYR A 82 -13.26 -1.52 -8.18
C TYR A 82 -11.87 -2.16 -8.20
N SER A 83 -10.92 -1.57 -8.92
CA SER A 83 -9.53 -2.04 -8.92
C SER A 83 -8.71 -1.46 -7.77
N GLU A 84 -9.10 -0.30 -7.25
CA GLU A 84 -8.46 0.31 -6.10
C GLU A 84 -8.65 -0.58 -4.85
N TYR A 85 -7.59 -0.79 -4.12
CA TYR A 85 -7.55 -1.67 -2.92
C TYR A 85 -7.91 -3.14 -3.18
N ASN A 86 -8.13 -3.54 -4.45
CA ASN A 86 -8.57 -4.89 -4.78
C ASN A 86 -7.37 -5.81 -5.04
N PRO A 87 -7.18 -6.88 -4.23
CA PRO A 87 -6.09 -7.83 -4.44
C PRO A 87 -6.13 -8.52 -5.81
N LYS A 88 -7.32 -8.65 -6.44
CA LYS A 88 -7.47 -9.28 -7.75
C LYS A 88 -6.67 -8.58 -8.84
N THR A 89 -6.50 -7.27 -8.76
CA THR A 89 -5.67 -6.49 -9.68
C THR A 89 -4.25 -7.04 -9.75
N TYR A 90 -3.65 -7.33 -8.59
CA TYR A 90 -2.29 -7.86 -8.50
C TYR A 90 -2.24 -9.37 -8.79
N ILE A 91 -3.27 -10.12 -8.37
CA ILE A 91 -3.37 -11.56 -8.65
C ILE A 91 -3.44 -11.81 -10.16
N GLN A 92 -4.26 -11.05 -10.89
CA GLN A 92 -4.37 -11.16 -12.36
C GLN A 92 -3.08 -10.72 -13.07
N LYS A 93 -2.40 -9.69 -12.54
CA LYS A 93 -1.10 -9.22 -13.01
C LYS A 93 0.01 -10.26 -12.79
N GLY A 94 -0.16 -11.16 -11.78
CA GLY A 94 0.79 -12.22 -11.43
C GLY A 94 1.92 -11.79 -10.52
N TYR A 95 1.98 -10.51 -10.15
CA TYR A 95 2.95 -9.95 -9.21
C TYR A 95 2.45 -8.68 -8.54
N ILE A 96 3.07 -8.35 -7.41
CA ILE A 96 2.92 -7.07 -6.70
C ILE A 96 4.29 -6.41 -6.57
N ASP A 97 4.38 -5.11 -6.88
CA ASP A 97 5.62 -4.33 -6.84
C ASP A 97 5.49 -3.16 -5.87
N ALA A 98 6.43 -3.03 -4.96
CA ALA A 98 6.44 -1.94 -3.97
C ALA A 98 6.57 -0.54 -4.62
N ASP A 99 7.19 -0.44 -5.79
CA ASP A 99 7.32 0.83 -6.52
C ASP A 99 5.99 1.32 -7.13
N ASP A 100 4.98 0.43 -7.27
CA ASP A 100 3.61 0.81 -7.65
C ASP A 100 2.79 1.37 -6.47
N HIS A 101 3.36 1.39 -5.27
CA HIS A 101 2.69 1.80 -4.03
C HIS A 101 1.32 1.11 -3.81
N PRO A 102 1.27 -0.23 -3.87
CA PRO A 102 0.01 -0.94 -3.68
C PRO A 102 -0.58 -0.69 -2.30
N VAL A 103 -1.84 -0.27 -2.26
CA VAL A 103 -2.55 0.12 -1.04
C VAL A 103 -3.76 -0.76 -0.81
N PHE A 104 -4.03 -1.12 0.45
CA PHE A 104 -5.18 -1.92 0.85
C PHE A 104 -5.84 -1.33 2.09
N LYS A 105 -7.14 -1.59 2.26
CA LYS A 105 -7.91 -1.13 3.44
C LYS A 105 -8.06 -2.20 4.50
N ALA A 106 -7.81 -3.47 4.18
CA ALA A 106 -7.94 -4.58 5.11
C ALA A 106 -6.75 -5.55 5.06
N VAL A 107 -6.42 -6.14 6.19
CA VAL A 107 -5.38 -7.18 6.28
C VAL A 107 -5.75 -8.42 5.47
N SER A 108 -7.05 -8.74 5.36
CA SER A 108 -7.54 -9.82 4.49
C SER A 108 -7.11 -9.64 3.05
N ASP A 109 -7.16 -8.40 2.51
CA ASP A 109 -6.78 -8.11 1.13
C ASP A 109 -5.29 -8.28 0.91
N CYS A 110 -4.47 -7.84 1.88
CA CYS A 110 -3.02 -8.10 1.88
C CYS A 110 -2.73 -9.60 1.80
N CYS A 111 -3.43 -10.41 2.61
CA CYS A 111 -3.27 -11.86 2.63
C CYS A 111 -3.77 -12.52 1.34
N ASN A 112 -4.83 -11.98 0.74
CA ASN A 112 -5.45 -12.53 -0.47
C ASN A 112 -4.55 -12.42 -1.69
N CYS A 113 -3.65 -11.45 -1.75
CA CYS A 113 -2.60 -11.41 -2.80
C CYS A 113 -1.76 -12.70 -2.85
N PHE A 114 -1.71 -13.47 -1.76
CA PHE A 114 -0.85 -14.65 -1.60
C PHE A 114 -1.66 -15.93 -1.36
N GLY A 115 -2.83 -16.04 -1.99
CA GLY A 115 -3.63 -17.26 -2.05
C GLY A 115 -4.54 -17.55 -0.85
N ALA A 116 -4.74 -16.60 0.08
CA ALA A 116 -5.49 -16.86 1.31
C ALA A 116 -7.01 -17.03 1.11
N GLY A 117 -7.64 -16.22 0.25
CA GLY A 117 -9.10 -16.29 -0.02
C GLY A 117 -9.96 -15.86 1.17
N TYR A 118 -9.50 -14.97 2.04
CA TYR A 118 -10.24 -14.52 3.22
C TYR A 118 -11.37 -13.55 2.84
N LYS A 119 -12.56 -13.76 3.47
CA LYS A 119 -13.75 -12.92 3.29
C LYS A 119 -14.09 -12.07 4.51
N GLY A 120 -13.34 -12.20 5.59
CA GLY A 120 -13.61 -11.56 6.88
C GLY A 120 -12.38 -10.95 7.52
N PHE A 121 -12.56 -10.49 8.76
CA PHE A 121 -11.51 -9.86 9.55
C PHE A 121 -10.28 -10.76 9.71
N GLN A 122 -9.11 -10.15 9.53
CA GLN A 122 -7.81 -10.72 9.87
C GLN A 122 -7.06 -9.74 10.79
N GLY A 123 -6.33 -10.30 11.76
CA GLY A 123 -5.62 -9.50 12.77
C GLY A 123 -4.37 -8.82 12.22
N SER A 124 -3.28 -9.58 12.02
CA SER A 124 -1.97 -9.03 11.64
C SER A 124 -1.31 -9.71 10.44
N GLY A 125 -1.94 -10.73 9.87
CA GLY A 125 -1.41 -11.48 8.73
C GLY A 125 -1.63 -12.99 8.82
N THR A 126 -0.94 -13.74 7.96
CA THR A 126 -1.01 -15.20 7.85
C THR A 126 0.29 -15.77 7.27
N GLY A 127 0.47 -17.08 7.32
CA GLY A 127 1.49 -17.77 6.53
C GLY A 127 1.10 -17.78 5.04
N HIS A 128 2.10 -17.65 4.16
CA HIS A 128 1.91 -17.77 2.73
C HIS A 128 1.37 -19.14 2.35
N LYS A 129 0.42 -19.22 1.40
CA LYS A 129 -0.29 -20.48 1.12
C LYS A 129 0.51 -21.45 0.26
N PHE A 130 1.44 -20.95 -0.55
CA PHE A 130 2.25 -21.75 -1.47
C PHE A 130 3.74 -21.85 -1.06
N ASN A 131 4.18 -21.07 -0.07
CA ASN A 131 5.55 -21.12 0.43
C ASN A 131 5.58 -21.05 1.95
N SER A 132 5.93 -22.17 2.58
CA SER A 132 5.92 -22.31 4.05
C SER A 132 7.03 -21.51 4.76
N SER A 133 8.01 -20.96 4.04
CA SER A 133 9.06 -20.13 4.62
C SER A 133 8.70 -18.64 4.73
N ILE A 134 7.54 -18.24 4.20
CA ILE A 134 7.12 -16.83 4.12
C ILE A 134 5.91 -16.58 5.02
N ASP A 135 5.96 -15.51 5.78
CA ASP A 135 4.79 -14.90 6.43
C ASP A 135 4.31 -13.68 5.64
N ILE A 136 2.99 -13.41 5.66
CA ILE A 136 2.41 -12.14 5.23
C ILE A 136 2.11 -11.35 6.49
N LYS A 137 2.68 -10.16 6.65
CA LYS A 137 2.50 -9.35 7.86
C LYS A 137 2.09 -7.92 7.54
N ALA A 138 1.06 -7.45 8.25
CA ALA A 138 0.61 -6.08 8.28
C ALA A 138 1.03 -5.44 9.60
N LEU A 139 2.11 -4.64 9.58
CA LEU A 139 2.76 -4.06 10.76
C LEU A 139 2.50 -2.56 10.87
N LYS A 140 2.24 -2.07 12.08
CA LYS A 140 2.03 -0.63 12.34
C LYS A 140 3.37 0.09 12.45
N PHE A 141 3.58 1.14 11.64
CA PHE A 141 4.77 1.99 11.65
C PHE A 141 4.52 3.36 12.30
N TYR A 142 3.66 3.39 13.30
CA TYR A 142 3.39 4.52 14.17
C TYR A 142 3.33 4.02 15.62
N PRO A 143 3.41 4.90 16.64
CA PRO A 143 3.35 4.50 18.05
C PRO A 143 2.11 3.64 18.33
N ASN A 144 2.33 2.43 18.81
CA ASN A 144 1.27 1.42 19.01
C ASN A 144 1.52 0.61 20.29
N GLY A 145 1.33 1.24 21.43
CA GLY A 145 1.51 0.60 22.72
C GLY A 145 2.94 0.10 22.94
N ALA A 146 3.09 -1.19 23.21
CA ALA A 146 4.37 -1.79 23.60
C ALA A 146 5.24 -2.25 22.41
N TRP A 147 4.68 -2.39 21.21
CA TRP A 147 5.41 -2.79 20.01
C TRP A 147 5.85 -1.58 19.18
N ASN A 148 7.10 -1.60 18.73
CA ASN A 148 7.66 -0.55 17.89
C ASN A 148 8.25 -1.18 16.62
N ASN A 149 7.80 -0.68 15.48
CA ASN A 149 8.33 -1.00 14.17
C ASN A 149 8.95 0.25 13.57
N LYS A 150 10.16 0.14 13.05
CA LYS A 150 10.86 1.25 12.42
C LYS A 150 11.36 0.82 11.04
N LEU A 151 10.87 1.48 10.00
CA LEU A 151 11.34 1.35 8.63
C LEU A 151 12.39 2.43 8.37
N ASP A 152 13.49 2.08 7.72
CA ASP A 152 14.51 3.04 7.32
C ASP A 152 14.00 3.88 6.13
N ALA A 153 14.60 5.05 5.91
CA ALA A 153 14.11 5.99 4.87
C ALA A 153 14.22 5.44 3.44
N ASP A 154 15.18 4.54 3.19
CA ASP A 154 15.35 3.85 1.90
C ASP A 154 14.49 2.58 1.78
N GLU A 155 13.77 2.25 2.86
CA GLU A 155 12.95 1.04 2.98
C GLU A 155 13.72 -0.29 2.81
N GLU A 156 15.05 -0.26 2.79
CA GLU A 156 15.85 -1.48 2.63
C GLU A 156 15.89 -2.33 3.91
N HIS A 157 15.65 -1.70 5.07
CA HIS A 157 15.64 -2.40 6.35
C HIS A 157 14.51 -1.93 7.23
N PHE A 158 14.01 -2.83 8.08
CA PHE A 158 13.18 -2.45 9.21
C PHE A 158 13.53 -3.25 10.46
N THR A 159 13.14 -2.71 11.62
CA THR A 159 13.29 -3.36 12.92
C THR A 159 11.96 -3.44 13.65
N GLU A 160 11.79 -4.51 14.42
CA GLU A 160 10.65 -4.76 15.29
C GLU A 160 11.15 -5.08 16.70
N PHE A 161 10.57 -4.44 17.72
CA PHE A 161 10.93 -4.71 19.11
C PHE A 161 9.81 -4.36 20.08
N HIS A 162 9.81 -5.02 21.23
CA HIS A 162 8.93 -4.71 22.35
C HIS A 162 9.64 -3.76 23.34
N ILE A 163 8.88 -2.83 23.96
CA ILE A 163 9.46 -1.88 24.94
C ILE A 163 9.90 -2.54 26.24
N ASP A 164 9.25 -3.62 26.65
CA ASP A 164 9.65 -4.46 27.77
C ASP A 164 10.84 -5.33 27.35
N PRO A 165 12.01 -5.22 28.06
CA PRO A 165 13.23 -5.93 27.69
C PRO A 165 13.10 -7.45 27.74
N GLU A 166 12.40 -8.01 28.73
CA GLU A 166 12.24 -9.47 28.90
C GLU A 166 11.41 -10.07 27.78
N ILE A 167 10.30 -9.39 27.43
CA ILE A 167 9.43 -9.81 26.32
C ILE A 167 10.20 -9.66 24.99
N ASN A 168 10.99 -8.59 24.84
CA ASN A 168 11.78 -8.37 23.63
C ASN A 168 12.87 -9.44 23.46
N GLU A 169 13.59 -9.81 24.52
CA GLU A 169 14.62 -10.86 24.47
C GLU A 169 14.00 -12.20 24.05
N ALA A 170 12.91 -12.60 24.69
CA ALA A 170 12.20 -13.83 24.36
C ALA A 170 11.68 -13.80 22.89
N TYR A 171 11.23 -12.63 22.41
CA TYR A 171 10.78 -12.46 21.03
C TYR A 171 11.94 -12.59 20.03
N VAL A 172 13.07 -11.93 20.29
CA VAL A 172 14.29 -12.01 19.47
C VAL A 172 14.76 -13.46 19.37
N GLU A 173 14.86 -14.15 20.50
CA GLU A 173 15.28 -15.56 20.54
C GLU A 173 14.35 -16.46 19.72
N LYS A 174 13.03 -16.29 19.89
CA LYS A 174 12.04 -16.99 19.10
C LYS A 174 12.22 -16.76 17.60
N ARG A 175 12.40 -15.50 17.18
CA ARG A 175 12.49 -15.12 15.75
C ARG A 175 13.75 -15.69 15.09
N ILE A 176 14.90 -15.70 15.80
CA ILE A 176 16.15 -16.27 15.27
C ILE A 176 16.01 -17.76 14.92
N HIS A 177 15.19 -18.49 15.68
CA HIS A 177 14.96 -19.94 15.50
C HIS A 177 13.72 -20.26 14.66
N GLU A 178 12.97 -19.27 14.20
CA GLU A 178 11.74 -19.50 13.47
C GLU A 178 11.96 -20.08 12.07
N LEU A 179 11.06 -20.98 11.67
CA LEU A 179 11.11 -21.65 10.36
C LEU A 179 10.71 -20.74 9.19
N ARG A 180 10.12 -19.57 9.47
CA ARG A 180 9.68 -18.59 8.48
C ARG A 180 10.53 -17.32 8.55
N PRO A 181 11.73 -17.36 7.94
CA PRO A 181 12.65 -16.21 7.99
C PRO A 181 12.25 -15.07 7.04
N GLU A 182 11.32 -15.30 6.14
CA GLU A 182 10.92 -14.34 5.11
C GLU A 182 9.52 -13.79 5.37
N LEU A 183 9.26 -12.59 4.89
CA LEU A 183 7.93 -12.01 4.98
C LEU A 183 7.61 -11.04 3.83
N ALA A 184 6.34 -11.03 3.41
CA ALA A 184 5.72 -9.97 2.64
C ALA A 184 5.28 -8.87 3.61
N LEU A 185 5.88 -7.69 3.52
CA LEU A 185 5.60 -6.58 4.43
C LEU A 185 4.53 -5.66 3.88
N PHE A 186 3.47 -5.47 4.66
CA PHE A 186 2.50 -4.39 4.48
C PHE A 186 2.62 -3.43 5.67
N ALA A 187 3.04 -2.20 5.39
CA ALA A 187 3.14 -1.17 6.40
C ALA A 187 1.76 -0.54 6.63
N HIS A 188 1.24 -0.64 7.87
CA HIS A 188 0.06 0.09 8.28
C HIS A 188 0.48 1.50 8.68
N VAL A 189 0.15 2.46 7.84
CA VAL A 189 0.57 3.85 7.93
C VAL A 189 -0.62 4.79 7.88
N LYS A 190 -0.39 6.04 8.30
CA LYS A 190 -1.38 7.10 8.13
C LYS A 190 -1.38 7.53 6.66
N SER A 191 -2.56 7.56 6.05
CA SER A 191 -2.75 8.08 4.70
C SER A 191 -2.64 9.60 4.69
N ASP A 192 -2.10 10.17 3.61
CA ASP A 192 -2.00 11.62 3.42
C ASP A 192 -3.37 12.30 3.36
N LEU A 193 -4.39 11.58 2.90
CA LEU A 193 -5.80 12.03 2.90
C LEU A 193 -6.50 11.85 4.24
N GLY A 194 -5.82 11.30 5.24
CA GLY A 194 -6.36 10.94 6.54
C GLY A 194 -6.86 9.49 6.60
N GLY A 195 -6.98 8.97 7.83
CA GLY A 195 -7.22 7.53 8.05
C GLY A 195 -5.94 6.72 7.99
N TYR A 196 -6.08 5.40 7.83
CA TYR A 196 -4.97 4.46 7.79
C TYR A 196 -5.13 3.48 6.65
N GLU A 197 -4.00 3.00 6.14
CA GLU A 197 -3.94 2.06 5.02
C GLU A 197 -2.75 1.12 5.15
N TYR A 198 -2.80 0.01 4.40
CA TYR A 198 -1.75 -0.99 4.34
C TYR A 198 -1.03 -0.85 3.01
N VAL A 199 0.24 -0.42 3.04
CA VAL A 199 1.07 -0.22 1.85
C VAL A 199 2.06 -1.36 1.72
N PHE A 200 2.08 -2.05 0.59
CA PHE A 200 3.07 -3.09 0.32
C PHE A 200 4.47 -2.47 0.20
N LYS A 201 5.44 -3.02 0.94
CA LYS A 201 6.81 -2.52 1.03
C LYS A 201 7.86 -3.47 0.43
N GLY A 202 7.43 -4.66 0.02
CA GLY A 202 8.30 -5.64 -0.59
C GLY A 202 8.44 -6.93 0.19
N TRP A 203 9.39 -7.73 -0.25
CA TRP A 203 9.76 -9.02 0.30
C TRP A 203 11.02 -8.87 1.15
N TYR A 204 10.92 -9.22 2.42
CA TYR A 204 12.00 -9.06 3.39
C TYR A 204 12.44 -10.41 3.94
N GLN A 205 13.69 -10.47 4.37
CA GLN A 205 14.30 -11.62 5.02
C GLN A 205 14.86 -11.20 6.37
N LEU A 206 14.70 -12.05 7.39
CA LEU A 206 15.30 -11.89 8.70
C LEU A 206 16.82 -11.82 8.58
N ASP A 207 17.40 -10.75 9.07
CA ASP A 207 18.83 -10.56 9.21
C ASP A 207 19.26 -11.01 10.61
N LYS A 208 19.63 -12.28 10.74
CA LYS A 208 19.98 -12.89 12.02
C LYS A 208 21.17 -12.23 12.70
N GLU A 209 22.17 -11.82 11.92
CA GLU A 209 23.37 -11.18 12.45
C GLU A 209 23.07 -9.77 12.96
N LYS A 210 22.32 -8.98 12.19
CA LYS A 210 21.87 -7.64 12.61
C LYS A 210 20.93 -7.75 13.82
N THR A 211 20.05 -8.76 13.85
CA THR A 211 19.15 -9.04 14.98
C THR A 211 19.93 -9.29 16.28
N LYS A 212 20.90 -10.19 16.27
CA LYS A 212 21.74 -10.47 17.44
C LYS A 212 22.52 -9.25 17.90
N ARG A 213 23.11 -8.50 16.96
CA ARG A 213 23.89 -7.29 17.26
C ARG A 213 23.06 -6.18 17.88
N LEU A 214 21.82 -5.98 17.40
CA LEU A 214 20.95 -4.90 17.87
C LEU A 214 20.09 -5.28 19.08
N GLY A 215 19.94 -6.57 19.39
CA GLY A 215 18.96 -7.05 20.37
C GLY A 215 17.51 -6.71 19.98
N LYS A 216 17.25 -6.56 18.68
CA LYS A 216 15.95 -6.26 18.08
C LYS A 216 15.80 -7.05 16.80
N VAL A 217 14.62 -7.55 16.51
CA VAL A 217 14.41 -8.28 15.26
C VAL A 217 14.61 -7.33 14.09
N ALA A 218 15.51 -7.68 13.18
CA ALA A 218 15.89 -6.88 12.03
C ALA A 218 15.66 -7.66 10.74
N TYR A 219 15.14 -6.96 9.74
CA TYR A 219 14.88 -7.50 8.41
C TYR A 219 15.57 -6.65 7.35
N ARG A 220 15.94 -7.28 6.24
CA ARG A 220 16.42 -6.59 5.04
C ARG A 220 15.53 -6.94 3.86
N ARG A 221 15.29 -5.98 2.97
CA ARG A 221 14.55 -6.21 1.73
C ARG A 221 15.39 -7.07 0.78
N ILE A 222 14.78 -8.09 0.22
CA ILE A 222 15.42 -9.01 -0.73
C ILE A 222 14.81 -8.90 -2.12
N SER A 223 13.61 -8.33 -2.23
CA SER A 223 12.99 -7.95 -3.50
C SER A 223 11.91 -6.88 -3.27
N ARG A 224 11.71 -5.99 -4.24
CA ARG A 224 10.56 -5.09 -4.30
C ARG A 224 9.34 -5.79 -4.89
N ILE A 225 9.57 -6.83 -5.69
CA ILE A 225 8.54 -7.56 -6.42
C ILE A 225 8.34 -8.93 -5.76
N MET A 226 7.08 -9.34 -5.62
CA MET A 226 6.69 -10.69 -5.18
C MET A 226 5.64 -11.27 -6.14
N PRO A 227 5.67 -12.60 -6.39
CA PRO A 227 4.61 -13.27 -7.11
C PRO A 227 3.33 -13.25 -6.29
N THR A 228 2.19 -13.13 -6.97
CA THR A 228 0.86 -13.19 -6.38
C THR A 228 0.11 -14.43 -6.87
N TYR A 229 -0.88 -14.88 -6.10
CA TYR A 229 -1.48 -16.18 -6.32
C TYR A 229 -3.00 -16.11 -6.16
N TYR A 230 -3.70 -16.85 -7.02
CA TYR A 230 -5.13 -17.13 -6.82
C TYR A 230 -5.37 -17.83 -5.48
N PRO A 231 -6.53 -17.61 -4.84
CA PRO A 231 -6.90 -18.32 -3.61
C PRO A 231 -6.83 -19.84 -3.82
N VAL A 232 -6.29 -20.55 -2.82
CA VAL A 232 -6.22 -22.05 -2.87
C VAL A 232 -7.59 -22.73 -2.97
N SER A 233 -8.67 -21.99 -2.67
CA SER A 233 -10.06 -22.44 -2.80
C SER A 233 -10.67 -22.19 -4.19
N GLU A 234 -9.96 -21.54 -5.09
CA GLU A 234 -10.42 -21.18 -6.42
C GLU A 234 -9.57 -21.91 -7.48
N GLU A 235 -10.16 -22.20 -8.62
CA GLU A 235 -9.42 -22.70 -9.78
C GLU A 235 -8.60 -21.55 -10.37
N SER A 236 -7.28 -21.74 -10.45
CA SER A 236 -6.37 -20.77 -11.06
C SER A 236 -6.21 -21.04 -12.55
N PRO A 237 -6.04 -19.99 -13.39
CA PRO A 237 -5.60 -20.19 -14.76
C PRO A 237 -4.24 -20.89 -14.81
N ASN A 238 -3.94 -21.52 -15.96
CA ASN A 238 -2.63 -22.12 -16.16
C ASN A 238 -1.54 -21.03 -16.18
N VAL A 239 -0.45 -21.27 -15.46
CA VAL A 239 0.73 -20.41 -15.53
C VAL A 239 1.42 -20.67 -16.87
N ILE A 240 1.59 -19.63 -17.68
CA ILE A 240 2.27 -19.72 -19.00
C ILE A 240 3.72 -19.27 -18.94
N ALA A 241 4.10 -18.45 -17.96
CA ALA A 241 5.47 -17.99 -17.74
C ALA A 241 5.70 -17.59 -16.29
N MET A 242 6.98 -17.56 -15.89
CA MET A 242 7.42 -17.13 -14.57
C MET A 242 8.62 -16.18 -14.70
N ALA A 243 8.68 -15.14 -13.83
CA ALA A 243 9.82 -14.24 -13.77
C ALA A 243 10.72 -14.55 -12.56
N PHE A 244 12.02 -14.38 -12.74
CA PHE A 244 13.03 -14.68 -11.72
C PHE A 244 14.03 -13.54 -11.52
N ASP A 245 14.36 -13.24 -10.25
CA ASP A 245 15.53 -12.45 -9.84
C ASP A 245 16.48 -13.34 -9.04
N LYS A 246 17.71 -13.52 -9.54
CA LYS A 246 18.77 -14.33 -8.87
C LYS A 246 18.28 -15.71 -8.41
N GLY A 247 17.44 -16.36 -9.24
CA GLY A 247 16.88 -17.68 -8.96
C GLY A 247 15.65 -17.68 -8.04
N ARG A 248 15.18 -16.52 -7.58
CA ARG A 248 13.94 -16.37 -6.83
C ARG A 248 12.81 -16.02 -7.79
N GLU A 249 11.69 -16.74 -7.72
CA GLU A 249 10.47 -16.38 -8.44
C GLU A 249 9.91 -15.06 -7.89
N ILE A 250 9.68 -14.10 -8.78
CA ILE A 250 9.14 -12.77 -8.48
C ILE A 250 7.83 -12.46 -9.20
N GLY A 251 7.39 -13.33 -10.10
CA GLY A 251 6.11 -13.19 -10.79
C GLY A 251 5.73 -14.48 -11.50
N GLN A 252 4.41 -14.70 -11.65
CA GLN A 252 3.85 -15.79 -12.44
C GLN A 252 2.73 -15.24 -13.32
N PHE A 253 2.69 -15.61 -14.58
CA PHE A 253 1.83 -14.99 -15.57
C PHE A 253 0.87 -16.00 -16.20
N TYR A 254 -0.32 -15.53 -16.50
CA TYR A 254 -1.46 -16.31 -16.96
C TYR A 254 -1.87 -15.96 -18.40
N ASP A 255 -1.33 -14.86 -18.96
CA ASP A 255 -1.55 -14.42 -20.34
C ASP A 255 -0.32 -13.71 -20.91
N GLU A 256 -0.21 -13.70 -22.25
CA GLU A 256 0.92 -13.11 -22.96
C GLU A 256 1.04 -11.59 -22.76
N GLY A 257 -0.08 -10.88 -22.63
CA GLY A 257 -0.07 -9.42 -22.47
C GLY A 257 0.55 -8.98 -21.14
N THR A 258 0.35 -9.74 -20.06
CA THR A 258 1.02 -9.48 -18.77
C THR A 258 2.50 -9.84 -18.82
N VAL A 259 2.90 -10.87 -19.54
CA VAL A 259 4.32 -11.22 -19.79
C VAL A 259 5.03 -10.08 -20.52
N ASP A 260 4.45 -9.60 -21.63
CA ASP A 260 5.03 -8.52 -22.44
C ASP A 260 5.15 -7.22 -21.65
N THR A 261 4.13 -6.89 -20.87
CA THR A 261 4.11 -5.71 -20.00
C THR A 261 5.21 -5.80 -18.94
N PHE A 262 5.35 -6.95 -18.28
CA PHE A 262 6.39 -7.17 -17.29
C PHE A 262 7.78 -7.07 -17.92
N HIS A 263 8.02 -7.75 -19.03
CA HIS A 263 9.33 -7.76 -19.71
C HIS A 263 9.71 -6.36 -20.22
N SER A 264 8.75 -5.60 -20.72
CA SER A 264 8.98 -4.21 -21.14
C SER A 264 9.36 -3.29 -19.98
N ARG A 265 8.78 -3.50 -18.81
CA ARG A 265 9.06 -2.71 -17.63
C ARG A 265 10.35 -3.12 -16.90
N TYR A 266 10.67 -4.41 -16.93
CA TYR A 266 11.76 -5.03 -16.19
C TYR A 266 12.60 -5.94 -17.09
N PRO A 267 13.30 -5.37 -18.10
CA PRO A 267 14.07 -6.15 -19.07
C PRO A 267 15.27 -6.89 -18.45
N GLU A 268 15.68 -6.51 -17.22
CA GLU A 268 16.77 -7.14 -16.47
C GLU A 268 16.40 -8.47 -15.85
N TYR A 269 15.11 -8.77 -15.66
CA TYR A 269 14.69 -10.04 -15.04
C TYR A 269 14.48 -11.14 -16.07
N LYS A 270 14.87 -12.36 -15.68
CA LYS A 270 14.69 -13.54 -16.51
C LYS A 270 13.23 -13.98 -16.49
N VAL A 271 12.62 -14.06 -17.66
CA VAL A 271 11.30 -14.68 -17.85
C VAL A 271 11.49 -16.05 -18.51
N VAL A 272 10.84 -17.07 -17.97
CA VAL A 272 10.88 -18.46 -18.44
C VAL A 272 9.45 -18.90 -18.76
N LEU A 273 9.23 -19.41 -19.96
CA LEU A 273 7.95 -20.01 -20.33
C LEU A 273 7.75 -21.31 -19.56
N ALA A 274 6.52 -21.56 -19.12
CA ALA A 274 6.15 -22.84 -18.52
C ALA A 274 6.20 -23.93 -19.60
N GLU A 275 6.77 -25.09 -19.28
CA GLU A 275 6.71 -26.26 -20.15
C GLU A 275 5.26 -26.79 -20.14
N ASN A 276 4.69 -26.99 -21.34
CA ASN A 276 3.35 -27.54 -21.52
C ASN A 276 3.29 -29.03 -21.15
#